data_26c8647a7c2ba193e72eaea50cc45dc8
#
_entry.id   26c8647a7c2ba193e72eaea50cc45dc8
#
_cell.length_a   1.000
_cell.length_b   1.000
_cell.length_c   1.000
_cell.angle_alpha   90.00
_cell.angle_beta   90.00
_cell.angle_gamma   90.00
#
_symmetry.space_group_name_H-M   'P 1'
#
loop_
_entity.id
_entity.type
_entity.pdbx_description
1 polymer ?
#
loop_
_entity_poly.entity_id
_entity_poly.type
_entity_poly.pdbx_seq_one_letter_code
_entity_poly.pdbx_strand_id
1 'polypeptide(L)'
;MNPLERDLAYLQAVVDDHLIWDCDLFKACKRGELSHDDFRALFGQYTHYSNNFTRYLAGVLLSCEDDLMRAKLSENLWEEGGGSNLEERHAELFRRFLIETIGISNPRAVPVEDFTDVFVHRYLRGASHPDHTYGCAFLALGTEGIVARMYRILVDGMLKIGIPEEELGFFNLHIMCDDEHAATLLEMMVASRERPDWRAVCERAIDDALTARADFFEVLYARRCRVLPGSVVEGVRSMEPTPLPASARRLYAREERGETVPPRSDAPLQLAIEQRRMNFDARQALDVLTLDLPPGTSTHRHRHAHESVLHVLEGSGSIAVGDQSMSVSAGDTVFVPRWEVHQTCSTGIQPLRVLVVTDSRLCASILATD
;
A
#
# COMPACT_ATOMS: atom_id res chain seq x y z
N MET A 1 8.63 23.44 24.39
CA MET A 1 8.58 22.04 23.93
C MET A 1 9.91 21.39 24.27
N ASN A 2 9.91 20.37 25.10
CA ASN A 2 11.11 19.64 25.48
C ASN A 2 11.61 18.77 24.29
N PRO A 3 12.84 18.18 24.34
CA PRO A 3 13.36 17.40 23.23
C PRO A 3 12.48 16.20 22.83
N LEU A 4 11.88 15.50 23.78
CA LEU A 4 10.97 14.37 23.50
C LEU A 4 9.71 14.86 22.80
N GLU A 5 9.09 15.92 23.28
CA GLU A 5 7.90 16.49 22.63
C GLU A 5 8.15 16.90 21.18
N ARG A 6 9.36 17.42 20.87
CA ARG A 6 9.73 17.77 19.50
C ARG A 6 9.88 16.54 18.61
N ASP A 7 10.49 15.47 19.14
CA ASP A 7 10.67 14.22 18.38
C ASP A 7 9.31 13.55 18.12
N LEU A 8 8.44 13.50 19.11
CA LEU A 8 7.09 12.96 18.96
C LEU A 8 6.24 13.80 18.00
N ALA A 9 6.31 15.14 18.09
CA ALA A 9 5.62 16.02 17.14
C ALA A 9 6.12 15.83 15.69
N TYR A 10 7.42 15.57 15.51
CA TYR A 10 7.96 15.24 14.20
C TYR A 10 7.42 13.90 13.68
N LEU A 11 7.44 12.85 14.51
CA LEU A 11 6.92 11.55 14.11
C LEU A 11 5.41 11.59 13.83
N GLN A 12 4.66 12.41 14.60
CA GLN A 12 3.25 12.67 14.32
C GLN A 12 3.05 13.37 12.97
N ALA A 13 3.92 14.33 12.60
CA ALA A 13 3.86 14.96 11.28
C ALA A 13 4.12 13.93 10.15
N VAL A 14 5.04 12.98 10.35
CA VAL A 14 5.22 11.86 9.39
C VAL A 14 3.92 11.06 9.18
N VAL A 15 3.18 10.79 10.27
CA VAL A 15 1.88 10.14 10.19
C VAL A 15 0.86 11.02 9.45
N ASP A 16 0.77 12.30 9.82
CA ASP A 16 -0.26 13.21 9.33
C ASP A 16 -0.10 13.57 7.86
N ASP A 17 1.14 13.66 7.38
CA ASP A 17 1.49 14.01 6.00
C ASP A 17 1.61 12.77 5.09
N HIS A 18 1.42 11.56 5.62
CA HIS A 18 1.57 10.34 4.83
C HIS A 18 0.48 10.20 3.76
N LEU A 19 0.87 9.67 2.59
CA LEU A 19 -0.01 9.51 1.41
C LEU A 19 -1.22 8.59 1.63
N ILE A 20 -1.26 7.79 2.70
CA ILE A 20 -2.42 6.95 3.04
C ILE A 20 -3.70 7.78 3.13
N TRP A 21 -3.62 9.02 3.62
CA TRP A 21 -4.78 9.89 3.81
C TRP A 21 -5.38 10.41 2.50
N ASP A 22 -4.61 10.31 1.41
CA ASP A 22 -4.99 10.67 0.05
C ASP A 22 -5.21 9.45 -0.85
N CYS A 23 -5.29 8.23 -0.29
CA CYS A 23 -5.59 7.04 -1.06
C CYS A 23 -7.00 7.12 -1.67
N ASP A 24 -7.18 6.49 -2.83
CA ASP A 24 -8.43 6.61 -3.58
C ASP A 24 -9.62 5.98 -2.85
N LEU A 25 -9.40 4.92 -2.07
CA LEU A 25 -10.44 4.34 -1.21
C LEU A 25 -10.98 5.39 -0.23
N PHE A 26 -10.12 6.14 0.47
CA PHE A 26 -10.55 7.16 1.43
C PHE A 26 -11.23 8.35 0.75
N LYS A 27 -10.75 8.75 -0.42
CA LYS A 27 -11.44 9.77 -1.23
C LYS A 27 -12.83 9.32 -1.61
N ALA A 28 -13.00 8.07 -2.05
CA ALA A 28 -14.30 7.50 -2.38
C ALA A 28 -15.22 7.40 -1.16
N CYS A 29 -14.72 7.00 0.03
CA CYS A 29 -15.47 7.06 1.28
C CYS A 29 -15.98 8.47 1.56
N LYS A 30 -15.09 9.47 1.53
CA LYS A 30 -15.44 10.87 1.80
C LYS A 30 -16.47 11.42 0.81
N ARG A 31 -16.48 10.96 -0.44
CA ARG A 31 -17.46 11.36 -1.46
C ARG A 31 -18.76 10.54 -1.44
N GLY A 32 -18.82 9.44 -0.67
CA GLY A 32 -19.97 8.53 -0.64
C GLY A 32 -20.13 7.73 -1.94
N GLU A 33 -19.02 7.43 -2.61
CA GLU A 33 -19.01 6.72 -3.90
C GLU A 33 -18.90 5.20 -3.73
N LEU A 34 -18.63 4.70 -2.51
CA LEU A 34 -18.58 3.28 -2.24
C LEU A 34 -20.02 2.74 -2.08
N SER A 35 -20.23 1.52 -2.59
CA SER A 35 -21.46 0.77 -2.38
C SER A 35 -21.36 -0.16 -1.17
N HIS A 36 -22.46 -0.80 -0.80
CA HIS A 36 -22.47 -1.85 0.21
C HIS A 36 -21.58 -3.03 -0.19
N ASP A 37 -21.56 -3.40 -1.47
CA ASP A 37 -20.71 -4.47 -1.99
C ASP A 37 -19.21 -4.11 -1.92
N ASP A 38 -18.85 -2.83 -2.09
CA ASP A 38 -17.47 -2.35 -1.92
C ASP A 38 -17.03 -2.51 -0.47
N PHE A 39 -17.85 -2.13 0.50
CA PHE A 39 -17.55 -2.35 1.92
C PHE A 39 -17.52 -3.83 2.28
N ARG A 40 -18.39 -4.65 1.65
CA ARG A 40 -18.35 -6.09 1.81
C ARG A 40 -17.05 -6.71 1.31
N ALA A 41 -16.55 -6.27 0.16
CA ALA A 41 -15.25 -6.69 -0.36
C ALA A 41 -14.09 -6.22 0.55
N LEU A 42 -14.12 -4.94 0.96
CA LEU A 42 -13.13 -4.36 1.87
C LEU A 42 -13.02 -5.15 3.18
N PHE A 43 -14.14 -5.25 3.89
CA PHE A 43 -14.14 -5.85 5.23
C PHE A 43 -14.00 -7.37 5.19
N GLY A 44 -14.44 -8.01 4.10
CA GLY A 44 -14.18 -9.43 3.84
C GLY A 44 -12.68 -9.72 3.78
N GLN A 45 -11.87 -8.84 3.19
CA GLN A 45 -10.42 -8.99 3.17
C GLN A 45 -9.75 -8.46 4.45
N TYR A 46 -10.26 -7.36 5.01
CA TYR A 46 -9.72 -6.79 6.25
C TYR A 46 -9.86 -7.73 7.46
N THR A 47 -10.82 -8.69 7.44
CA THR A 47 -10.96 -9.69 8.50
C THR A 47 -9.69 -10.51 8.74
N HIS A 48 -8.90 -10.76 7.68
CA HIS A 48 -7.64 -11.49 7.80
C HIS A 48 -6.58 -10.70 8.59
N TYR A 49 -6.56 -9.37 8.41
CA TYR A 49 -5.74 -8.49 9.23
C TYR A 49 -6.23 -8.45 10.68
N SER A 50 -7.51 -8.18 10.90
CA SER A 50 -8.13 -8.08 12.23
C SER A 50 -7.95 -9.37 13.05
N ASN A 51 -8.12 -10.54 12.44
CA ASN A 51 -7.91 -11.84 13.10
C ASN A 51 -6.47 -12.08 13.58
N ASN A 52 -5.50 -11.34 13.03
CA ASN A 52 -4.08 -11.49 13.40
C ASN A 52 -3.60 -10.42 14.40
N PHE A 53 -4.47 -9.55 14.91
CA PHE A 53 -4.04 -8.40 15.70
C PHE A 53 -3.25 -8.79 16.95
N THR A 54 -3.74 -9.76 17.72
CA THR A 54 -3.01 -10.31 18.88
C THR A 54 -1.66 -10.95 18.52
N ARG A 55 -1.48 -11.40 17.28
CA ARG A 55 -0.19 -11.92 16.80
C ARG A 55 0.81 -10.79 16.53
N TYR A 56 0.34 -9.61 16.12
CA TYR A 56 1.22 -8.44 15.97
C TYR A 56 1.73 -7.97 17.32
N LEU A 57 0.86 -7.89 18.34
CA LEU A 57 1.26 -7.58 19.71
C LEU A 57 2.26 -8.60 20.26
N ALA A 58 1.99 -9.91 20.04
CA ALA A 58 2.91 -10.98 20.42
C ALA A 58 4.27 -10.88 19.69
N GLY A 59 4.31 -10.36 18.47
CA GLY A 59 5.54 -10.10 17.73
C GLY A 59 6.42 -9.05 18.42
N VAL A 60 5.84 -7.95 18.87
CA VAL A 60 6.55 -6.93 19.67
C VAL A 60 6.97 -7.48 21.02
N LEU A 61 6.10 -8.29 21.66
CA LEU A 61 6.41 -8.93 22.93
C LEU A 61 7.66 -9.81 22.84
N LEU A 62 7.82 -10.55 21.74
CA LEU A 62 8.94 -11.45 21.51
C LEU A 62 10.29 -10.72 21.47
N SER A 63 10.35 -9.52 20.91
CA SER A 63 11.58 -8.72 20.80
C SER A 63 11.87 -7.86 22.03
N CYS A 64 10.95 -7.79 23.00
CA CYS A 64 11.08 -6.97 24.19
C CYS A 64 11.93 -7.66 25.27
N GLU A 65 13.07 -7.07 25.64
CA GLU A 65 13.95 -7.61 26.69
C GLU A 65 13.53 -7.18 28.10
N ASP A 66 12.84 -6.05 28.25
CA ASP A 66 12.37 -5.51 29.53
C ASP A 66 11.12 -6.26 30.02
N ASP A 67 11.23 -6.86 31.20
CA ASP A 67 10.15 -7.70 31.77
C ASP A 67 8.94 -6.88 32.26
N LEU A 68 9.16 -5.64 32.71
CA LEU A 68 8.09 -4.74 33.11
C LEU A 68 7.28 -4.30 31.86
N MET A 69 7.97 -3.98 30.77
CA MET A 69 7.30 -3.63 29.51
C MET A 69 6.53 -4.83 28.92
N ARG A 70 7.12 -6.06 29.03
CA ARG A 70 6.38 -7.26 28.63
C ARG A 70 5.12 -7.47 29.48
N ALA A 71 5.18 -7.19 30.80
CA ALA A 71 4.00 -7.30 31.66
C ALA A 71 2.89 -6.33 31.23
N LYS A 72 3.22 -5.07 30.96
CA LYS A 72 2.27 -4.07 30.46
C LYS A 72 1.66 -4.46 29.11
N LEU A 73 2.50 -4.88 28.14
CA LEU A 73 2.00 -5.29 26.83
C LEU A 73 1.16 -6.58 26.90
N SER A 74 1.42 -7.44 27.89
CA SER A 74 0.60 -8.64 28.12
C SER A 74 -0.81 -8.29 28.60
N GLU A 75 -1.01 -7.14 29.25
CA GLU A 75 -2.34 -6.64 29.61
C GLU A 75 -3.11 -6.23 28.35
N ASN A 76 -2.50 -5.45 27.44
CA ASN A 76 -3.11 -5.13 26.15
C ASN A 76 -3.47 -6.41 25.36
N LEU A 77 -2.55 -7.39 25.35
CA LEU A 77 -2.79 -8.65 24.67
C LEU A 77 -3.96 -9.44 25.28
N TRP A 78 -4.12 -9.39 26.61
CA TRP A 78 -5.23 -10.00 27.32
C TRP A 78 -6.56 -9.30 27.02
N GLU A 79 -6.58 -7.97 27.00
CA GLU A 79 -7.77 -7.17 26.65
C GLU A 79 -8.21 -7.41 25.20
N GLU A 80 -7.29 -7.39 24.26
CA GLU A 80 -7.54 -7.73 22.84
C GLU A 80 -8.01 -9.18 22.66
N GLY A 81 -7.59 -10.05 23.57
CA GLY A 81 -8.06 -11.43 23.67
C GLY A 81 -9.46 -11.57 24.27
N GLY A 82 -10.12 -10.48 24.64
CA GLY A 82 -11.46 -10.43 25.25
C GLY A 82 -11.48 -10.45 26.75
N GLY A 83 -10.31 -10.33 27.41
CA GLY A 83 -10.24 -10.24 28.86
C GLY A 83 -10.88 -11.45 29.55
N SER A 84 -11.84 -11.17 30.41
CA SER A 84 -12.62 -12.20 31.11
C SER A 84 -13.77 -12.77 30.27
N ASN A 85 -14.12 -12.15 29.13
CA ASN A 85 -15.21 -12.56 28.23
C ASN A 85 -14.66 -12.82 26.83
N LEU A 86 -14.45 -14.07 26.47
CA LEU A 86 -13.91 -14.46 25.17
C LEU A 86 -14.82 -14.07 23.98
N GLU A 87 -16.09 -13.76 24.19
CA GLU A 87 -16.98 -13.24 23.14
C GLU A 87 -16.72 -11.77 22.81
N GLU A 88 -15.93 -11.08 23.63
CA GLU A 88 -15.50 -9.70 23.42
C GLU A 88 -14.10 -9.58 22.79
N ARG A 89 -13.53 -10.70 22.33
CA ARG A 89 -12.26 -10.66 21.55
C ARG A 89 -12.38 -9.71 20.38
N HIS A 90 -11.35 -8.89 20.15
CA HIS A 90 -11.29 -7.98 18.99
C HIS A 90 -11.76 -8.65 17.69
N ALA A 91 -11.21 -9.82 17.37
CA ALA A 91 -11.58 -10.56 16.17
C ALA A 91 -13.04 -11.05 16.18
N GLU A 92 -13.66 -11.29 17.33
CA GLU A 92 -15.06 -11.70 17.43
C GLU A 92 -16.02 -10.51 17.27
N LEU A 93 -15.66 -9.38 17.87
CA LEU A 93 -16.42 -8.14 17.71
C LEU A 93 -16.48 -7.74 16.23
N PHE A 94 -15.34 -7.83 15.52
CA PHE A 94 -15.30 -7.55 14.08
C PHE A 94 -16.10 -8.58 13.27
N ARG A 95 -16.03 -9.87 13.61
CA ARG A 95 -16.85 -10.90 12.94
C ARG A 95 -18.34 -10.68 13.11
N ARG A 96 -18.77 -10.25 14.28
CA ARG A 96 -20.18 -9.92 14.54
C ARG A 96 -20.63 -8.77 13.63
N PHE A 97 -19.86 -7.70 13.53
CA PHE A 97 -20.11 -6.62 12.58
C PHE A 97 -20.21 -7.15 11.13
N LEU A 98 -19.31 -8.05 10.71
CA LEU A 98 -19.35 -8.64 9.37
C LEU A 98 -20.62 -9.44 9.09
N ILE A 99 -21.13 -10.14 10.09
CA ILE A 99 -22.34 -10.97 9.95
C ILE A 99 -23.59 -10.08 9.98
N GLU A 100 -23.71 -9.25 10.98
CA GLU A 100 -24.92 -8.50 11.32
C GLU A 100 -25.15 -7.29 10.41
N THR A 101 -24.08 -6.54 10.12
CA THR A 101 -24.14 -5.28 9.34
C THR A 101 -23.75 -5.48 7.87
N ILE A 102 -22.65 -6.17 7.61
CA ILE A 102 -22.10 -6.33 6.25
C ILE A 102 -22.74 -7.51 5.51
N GLY A 103 -23.39 -8.43 6.22
CA GLY A 103 -24.09 -9.57 5.63
C GLY A 103 -23.13 -10.68 5.11
N ILE A 104 -21.93 -10.80 5.66
CA ILE A 104 -21.02 -11.92 5.39
C ILE A 104 -21.34 -13.05 6.36
N SER A 105 -22.13 -14.03 5.94
CA SER A 105 -22.65 -15.11 6.80
C SER A 105 -21.56 -15.99 7.42
N ASN A 106 -20.42 -16.15 6.78
CA ASN A 106 -19.29 -16.93 7.29
C ASN A 106 -17.95 -16.20 7.05
N PRO A 107 -17.57 -15.23 7.90
CA PRO A 107 -16.32 -14.48 7.74
C PRO A 107 -15.06 -15.36 7.75
N ARG A 108 -15.10 -16.51 8.45
CA ARG A 108 -13.96 -17.44 8.52
C ARG A 108 -13.73 -18.20 7.19
N ALA A 109 -14.75 -18.28 6.33
CA ALA A 109 -14.65 -18.94 5.03
C ALA A 109 -14.31 -17.96 3.89
N VAL A 110 -14.15 -16.67 4.17
CA VAL A 110 -13.71 -15.70 3.17
C VAL A 110 -12.30 -16.08 2.70
N PRO A 111 -12.09 -16.37 1.41
CA PRO A 111 -10.75 -16.70 0.92
C PRO A 111 -9.81 -15.50 1.10
N VAL A 112 -8.59 -15.79 1.57
CA VAL A 112 -7.54 -14.78 1.57
C VAL A 112 -7.05 -14.57 0.13
N GLU A 113 -6.97 -13.32 -0.28
CA GLU A 113 -6.43 -12.97 -1.58
C GLU A 113 -4.93 -12.64 -1.47
N ASP A 114 -4.16 -12.83 -2.55
CA ASP A 114 -2.70 -12.69 -2.55
C ASP A 114 -2.22 -11.36 -1.96
N PHE A 115 -2.88 -10.24 -2.34
CA PHE A 115 -2.51 -8.92 -1.80
C PHE A 115 -2.84 -8.78 -0.30
N THR A 116 -3.86 -9.47 0.17
CA THR A 116 -4.22 -9.52 1.60
C THR A 116 -3.20 -10.34 2.38
N ASP A 117 -2.76 -11.46 1.82
CA ASP A 117 -1.70 -12.29 2.39
C ASP A 117 -0.40 -11.50 2.50
N VAL A 118 -0.01 -10.78 1.45
CA VAL A 118 1.14 -9.87 1.46
C VAL A 118 0.99 -8.80 2.55
N PHE A 119 -0.18 -8.18 2.69
CA PHE A 119 -0.47 -7.19 3.72
C PHE A 119 -0.29 -7.76 5.13
N VAL A 120 -0.91 -8.90 5.42
CA VAL A 120 -0.80 -9.59 6.71
C VAL A 120 0.65 -9.98 7.02
N HIS A 121 1.38 -10.51 6.03
CA HIS A 121 2.80 -10.87 6.20
C HIS A 121 3.70 -9.65 6.44
N ARG A 122 3.47 -8.52 5.75
CA ARG A 122 4.19 -7.27 6.04
C ARG A 122 3.95 -6.80 7.47
N TYR A 123 2.73 -6.91 7.98
CA TYR A 123 2.39 -6.56 9.36
C TYR A 123 3.03 -7.52 10.38
N LEU A 124 3.01 -8.83 10.11
CA LEU A 124 3.70 -9.81 10.97
C LEU A 124 5.21 -9.54 11.02
N ARG A 125 5.84 -9.28 9.87
CA ARG A 125 7.27 -8.94 9.79
C ARG A 125 7.61 -7.64 10.50
N GLY A 126 6.80 -6.59 10.31
CA GLY A 126 7.00 -5.30 10.96
C GLY A 126 6.90 -5.39 12.47
N ALA A 127 5.85 -6.03 12.97
CA ALA A 127 5.64 -6.23 14.41
C ALA A 127 6.67 -7.16 15.05
N SER A 128 7.17 -8.19 14.33
CA SER A 128 8.20 -9.13 14.80
C SER A 128 9.61 -8.70 14.40
N HIS A 129 9.83 -7.43 14.11
CA HIS A 129 11.14 -6.95 13.71
C HIS A 129 12.18 -7.16 14.81
N PRO A 130 13.42 -7.60 14.48
CA PRO A 130 14.47 -7.83 15.49
C PRO A 130 14.83 -6.59 16.31
N ASP A 131 14.73 -5.41 15.66
CA ASP A 131 14.83 -4.14 16.37
C ASP A 131 13.50 -3.82 17.05
N HIS A 132 13.48 -3.94 18.38
CA HIS A 132 12.31 -3.71 19.20
C HIS A 132 11.71 -2.30 19.01
N THR A 133 12.58 -1.29 18.89
CA THR A 133 12.13 0.10 18.65
C THR A 133 11.31 0.20 17.37
N TYR A 134 11.75 -0.48 16.30
CA TYR A 134 11.03 -0.53 15.04
C TYR A 134 9.64 -1.16 15.21
N GLY A 135 9.57 -2.34 15.86
CA GLY A 135 8.29 -3.02 16.10
C GLY A 135 7.31 -2.17 16.92
N CYS A 136 7.80 -1.50 17.96
CA CYS A 136 6.99 -0.59 18.78
C CYS A 136 6.48 0.61 17.95
N ALA A 137 7.33 1.28 17.18
CA ALA A 137 6.93 2.43 16.36
C ALA A 137 5.95 2.02 15.25
N PHE A 138 6.17 0.83 14.65
CA PHE A 138 5.30 0.24 13.64
C PHE A 138 3.87 0.06 14.17
N LEU A 139 3.72 -0.43 15.40
CA LEU A 139 2.40 -0.62 16.00
C LEU A 139 1.87 0.65 16.68
N ALA A 140 2.68 1.39 17.45
CA ALA A 140 2.20 2.55 18.20
C ALA A 140 1.65 3.66 17.30
N LEU A 141 2.48 4.20 16.42
CA LEU A 141 2.13 5.34 15.57
C LEU A 141 1.65 4.92 14.17
N GLY A 142 2.24 3.87 13.61
CA GLY A 142 1.88 3.40 12.27
C GLY A 142 0.62 2.54 12.22
N THR A 143 0.12 2.08 13.37
CA THR A 143 -1.04 1.18 13.44
C THR A 143 -2.12 1.72 14.39
N GLU A 144 -1.88 1.72 15.71
CA GLU A 144 -2.87 2.17 16.71
C GLU A 144 -3.13 3.68 16.60
N GLY A 145 -2.08 4.47 16.49
CA GLY A 145 -2.19 5.93 16.43
C GLY A 145 -2.95 6.48 15.20
N ILE A 146 -3.30 5.62 14.24
CA ILE A 146 -4.10 6.02 13.08
C ILE A 146 -5.55 5.53 13.12
N VAL A 147 -5.88 4.60 14.02
CA VAL A 147 -7.17 3.89 14.04
C VAL A 147 -8.33 4.88 14.11
N ALA A 148 -8.31 5.81 15.05
CA ALA A 148 -9.41 6.78 15.22
C ALA A 148 -9.65 7.62 13.96
N ARG A 149 -8.59 8.14 13.33
CA ARG A 149 -8.70 8.93 12.09
C ARG A 149 -9.18 8.08 10.92
N MET A 150 -8.61 6.90 10.77
CA MET A 150 -8.95 5.94 9.71
C MET A 150 -10.40 5.47 9.83
N TYR A 151 -10.81 5.08 11.03
CA TYR A 151 -12.16 4.56 11.25
C TYR A 151 -13.22 5.64 11.09
N ARG A 152 -12.96 6.91 11.46
CA ARG A 152 -13.88 8.01 11.16
C ARG A 152 -14.13 8.16 9.66
N ILE A 153 -13.12 7.97 8.81
CA ILE A 153 -13.30 8.01 7.34
C ILE A 153 -14.19 6.87 6.86
N LEU A 154 -13.96 5.65 7.37
CA LEU A 154 -14.76 4.47 7.00
C LEU A 154 -16.20 4.59 7.50
N VAL A 155 -16.39 5.05 8.75
CA VAL A 155 -17.72 5.31 9.34
C VAL A 155 -18.48 6.34 8.52
N ASP A 156 -17.85 7.48 8.18
CA ASP A 156 -18.47 8.50 7.33
C ASP A 156 -18.91 7.94 5.97
N GLY A 157 -18.10 7.08 5.36
CA GLY A 157 -18.46 6.40 4.12
C GLY A 157 -19.63 5.43 4.28
N MET A 158 -19.69 4.66 5.37
CA MET A 158 -20.78 3.72 5.65
C MET A 158 -22.10 4.43 5.96
N LEU A 159 -22.06 5.52 6.72
CA LEU A 159 -23.23 6.36 6.98
C LEU A 159 -23.81 6.94 5.69
N LYS A 160 -22.98 7.38 4.75
CA LYS A 160 -23.42 7.94 3.46
C LYS A 160 -24.16 6.96 2.57
N ILE A 161 -23.91 5.68 2.73
CA ILE A 161 -24.65 4.61 2.01
C ILE A 161 -25.83 4.07 2.81
N GLY A 162 -26.16 4.67 3.94
CA GLY A 162 -27.34 4.37 4.74
C GLY A 162 -27.18 3.25 5.76
N ILE A 163 -25.96 2.82 6.10
CA ILE A 163 -25.73 1.91 7.24
C ILE A 163 -26.01 2.70 8.52
N PRO A 164 -26.89 2.23 9.42
CA PRO A 164 -27.24 2.95 10.64
C PRO A 164 -26.04 3.08 11.61
N GLU A 165 -25.96 4.19 12.32
CA GLU A 165 -24.87 4.45 13.28
C GLU A 165 -24.81 3.40 14.40
N GLU A 166 -25.96 2.93 14.85
CA GLU A 166 -26.09 1.89 15.88
C GLU A 166 -25.48 0.53 15.48
N GLU A 167 -25.31 0.28 14.17
CA GLU A 167 -24.67 -0.92 13.65
C GLU A 167 -23.13 -0.79 13.56
N LEU A 168 -22.59 0.39 13.81
CA LEU A 168 -21.15 0.70 13.71
C LEU A 168 -20.41 0.61 15.05
N GLY A 169 -20.97 -0.12 16.01
CA GLY A 169 -20.47 -0.22 17.38
C GLY A 169 -18.99 -0.65 17.46
N PHE A 170 -18.53 -1.55 16.60
CA PHE A 170 -17.12 -1.95 16.52
C PHE A 170 -16.19 -0.75 16.26
N PHE A 171 -16.51 0.06 15.28
CA PHE A 171 -15.71 1.24 14.91
C PHE A 171 -15.79 2.33 15.98
N ASN A 172 -16.99 2.59 16.48
CA ASN A 172 -17.22 3.62 17.51
C ASN A 172 -16.46 3.30 18.80
N LEU A 173 -16.42 2.02 19.20
CA LEU A 173 -15.62 1.56 20.33
C LEU A 173 -14.14 1.94 20.14
N HIS A 174 -13.55 1.59 19.01
CA HIS A 174 -12.13 1.86 18.72
C HIS A 174 -11.82 3.35 18.51
N ILE A 175 -12.78 4.15 18.04
CA ILE A 175 -12.63 5.61 17.95
C ILE A 175 -12.58 6.27 19.35
N MET A 176 -13.22 5.67 20.34
CA MET A 176 -13.34 6.21 21.70
C MET A 176 -12.29 5.68 22.67
N CYS A 177 -11.82 4.43 22.50
CA CYS A 177 -10.93 3.74 23.44
C CYS A 177 -9.44 3.75 23.02
N ASP A 178 -9.08 4.56 22.05
CA ASP A 178 -7.81 4.50 21.29
C ASP A 178 -6.55 4.87 22.08
N ASP A 179 -6.66 5.41 23.30
CA ASP A 179 -5.52 6.04 23.97
C ASP A 179 -4.68 5.07 24.82
N GLU A 180 -5.25 4.00 25.37
CA GLU A 180 -4.54 3.16 26.37
C GLU A 180 -3.61 2.12 25.73
N HIS A 181 -4.05 1.45 24.66
CA HIS A 181 -3.21 0.45 23.97
C HIS A 181 -2.04 1.09 23.25
N ALA A 182 -2.29 2.20 22.57
CA ALA A 182 -1.25 3.00 21.93
C ALA A 182 -0.24 3.54 22.94
N ALA A 183 -0.67 3.91 24.15
CA ALA A 183 0.20 4.48 25.20
C ALA A 183 1.29 3.51 25.66
N THR A 184 0.97 2.23 25.86
CA THR A 184 1.95 1.21 26.25
C THR A 184 3.03 1.02 25.16
N LEU A 185 2.61 0.88 23.90
CA LEU A 185 3.53 0.74 22.77
C LEU A 185 4.37 2.01 22.56
N LEU A 186 3.79 3.19 22.80
CA LEU A 186 4.50 4.47 22.74
C LEU A 186 5.54 4.58 23.85
N GLU A 187 5.22 4.17 25.09
CA GLU A 187 6.18 4.11 26.21
C GLU A 187 7.35 3.21 25.86
N MET A 188 7.09 2.01 25.31
CA MET A 188 8.11 1.06 24.86
C MET A 188 8.98 1.65 23.74
N MET A 189 8.40 2.34 22.78
CA MET A 189 9.13 3.04 21.71
C MET A 189 10.05 4.12 22.29
N VAL A 190 9.57 4.91 23.22
CA VAL A 190 10.31 6.02 23.85
C VAL A 190 11.42 5.53 24.78
N ALA A 191 11.30 4.34 25.35
CA ALA A 191 12.33 3.76 26.26
C ALA A 191 13.70 3.65 25.59
N SER A 192 13.76 3.51 24.27
CA SER A 192 15.02 3.44 23.51
C SER A 192 15.48 4.78 22.90
N ARG A 193 14.90 5.90 23.31
CA ARG A 193 15.10 7.22 22.69
C ARG A 193 16.55 7.72 22.71
N GLU A 194 17.35 7.26 23.65
CA GLU A 194 18.77 7.66 23.74
C GLU A 194 19.64 7.09 22.59
N ARG A 195 19.11 6.19 21.77
CA ARG A 195 19.81 5.68 20.59
C ARG A 195 20.01 6.81 19.55
N PRO A 196 21.19 6.94 18.96
CA PRO A 196 21.46 7.98 17.96
C PRO A 196 20.57 7.87 16.71
N ASP A 197 20.15 6.67 16.34
CA ASP A 197 19.35 6.37 15.15
C ASP A 197 17.84 6.21 15.46
N TRP A 198 17.42 6.40 16.71
CA TRP A 198 16.05 6.16 17.18
C TRP A 198 14.99 6.81 16.28
N ARG A 199 15.16 8.09 15.97
CA ARG A 199 14.21 8.85 15.16
C ARG A 199 14.06 8.29 13.74
N ALA A 200 15.19 7.94 13.10
CA ALA A 200 15.19 7.37 11.76
C ALA A 200 14.60 5.97 11.72
N VAL A 201 14.78 5.18 12.79
CA VAL A 201 14.17 3.86 12.92
C VAL A 201 12.67 3.98 13.09
N CYS A 202 12.19 4.90 13.94
CA CYS A 202 10.76 5.14 14.15
C CYS A 202 10.10 5.66 12.87
N GLU A 203 10.69 6.65 12.19
CA GLU A 203 10.18 7.21 10.94
C GLU A 203 9.99 6.12 9.87
N ARG A 204 11.02 5.28 9.66
CA ARG A 204 10.95 4.18 8.71
C ARG A 204 9.86 3.17 9.08
N ALA A 205 9.75 2.82 10.35
CA ALA A 205 8.74 1.87 10.83
C ALA A 205 7.31 2.38 10.60
N ILE A 206 7.08 3.66 10.88
CA ILE A 206 5.79 4.34 10.63
C ILE A 206 5.47 4.33 9.14
N ASP A 207 6.42 4.75 8.30
CA ASP A 207 6.25 4.78 6.84
C ASP A 207 5.95 3.39 6.27
N ASP A 208 6.67 2.37 6.73
CA ASP A 208 6.46 0.97 6.29
C ASP A 208 5.06 0.45 6.69
N ALA A 209 4.56 0.78 7.89
CA ALA A 209 3.22 0.39 8.35
C ALA A 209 2.12 1.07 7.54
N LEU A 210 2.23 2.39 7.37
CA LEU A 210 1.26 3.19 6.64
C LEU A 210 1.26 2.86 5.15
N THR A 211 2.44 2.65 4.57
CA THR A 211 2.59 2.22 3.19
C THR A 211 1.96 0.84 2.95
N ALA A 212 2.20 -0.13 3.85
CA ALA A 212 1.58 -1.46 3.73
C ALA A 212 0.04 -1.37 3.71
N ARG A 213 -0.52 -0.50 4.54
CA ARG A 213 -1.96 -0.29 4.63
C ARG A 213 -2.51 0.50 3.43
N ALA A 214 -1.79 1.52 2.98
CA ALA A 214 -2.15 2.26 1.78
C ALA A 214 -2.20 1.35 0.55
N ASP A 215 -1.19 0.48 0.37
CA ASP A 215 -1.15 -0.50 -0.72
C ASP A 215 -2.36 -1.43 -0.69
N PHE A 216 -2.72 -1.92 0.49
CA PHE A 216 -3.89 -2.76 0.68
C PHE A 216 -5.19 -2.05 0.25
N PHE A 217 -5.38 -0.80 0.66
CA PHE A 217 -6.57 -0.02 0.31
C PHE A 217 -6.62 0.35 -1.18
N GLU A 218 -5.50 0.69 -1.77
CA GLU A 218 -5.42 1.00 -3.20
C GLU A 218 -5.73 -0.21 -4.08
N VAL A 219 -5.25 -1.41 -3.70
CA VAL A 219 -5.59 -2.63 -4.43
C VAL A 219 -7.09 -2.95 -4.33
N LEU A 220 -7.68 -2.79 -3.14
CA LEU A 220 -9.12 -2.98 -2.96
C LEU A 220 -9.92 -2.00 -3.81
N TYR A 221 -9.54 -0.72 -3.82
CA TYR A 221 -10.21 0.29 -4.64
C TYR A 221 -10.05 0.00 -6.14
N ALA A 222 -8.85 -0.34 -6.59
CA ALA A 222 -8.59 -0.70 -7.98
C ALA A 222 -9.39 -1.93 -8.42
N ARG A 223 -9.64 -2.89 -7.51
CA ARG A 223 -10.50 -4.05 -7.80
C ARG A 223 -11.97 -3.71 -7.92
N ARG A 224 -12.47 -2.72 -7.16
CA ARG A 224 -13.81 -2.16 -7.38
C ARG A 224 -13.99 -1.72 -8.83
N CYS A 225 -13.01 -1.01 -9.36
CA CYS A 225 -12.99 -0.60 -10.76
C CYS A 225 -12.84 -1.78 -11.74
N ARG A 226 -12.37 -2.96 -11.27
CA ARG A 226 -12.20 -4.19 -12.06
C ARG A 226 -13.39 -5.15 -12.03
N VAL A 227 -14.40 -4.91 -11.23
CA VAL A 227 -15.72 -5.46 -11.46
C VAL A 227 -16.27 -4.73 -12.68
N LEU A 228 -15.64 -5.03 -13.82
CA LEU A 228 -16.18 -4.66 -15.12
C LEU A 228 -17.61 -5.13 -15.13
N PRO A 229 -18.60 -4.26 -15.42
CA PRO A 229 -19.95 -4.71 -15.69
C PRO A 229 -19.84 -5.92 -16.63
N GLY A 230 -20.63 -6.96 -16.41
CA GLY A 230 -20.61 -8.17 -17.26
C GLY A 230 -20.55 -7.85 -18.75
N SER A 231 -21.05 -6.67 -19.16
CA SER A 231 -20.94 -6.07 -20.48
C SER A 231 -19.51 -5.84 -21.00
N VAL A 232 -18.50 -5.58 -20.13
CA VAL A 232 -17.12 -5.39 -20.60
C VAL A 232 -16.39 -6.73 -20.75
N VAL A 233 -16.64 -7.67 -19.83
CA VAL A 233 -16.12 -9.06 -19.97
C VAL A 233 -16.79 -9.73 -21.18
N GLU A 234 -18.06 -9.48 -21.41
CA GLU A 234 -18.80 -9.96 -22.58
C GLU A 234 -18.35 -9.24 -23.85
N GLY A 235 -18.07 -7.93 -23.78
CA GLY A 235 -17.46 -7.16 -24.86
C GLY A 235 -16.07 -7.64 -25.24
N VAL A 236 -15.21 -7.97 -24.29
CA VAL A 236 -13.89 -8.57 -24.57
C VAL A 236 -13.99 -9.99 -25.11
N ARG A 237 -14.98 -10.78 -24.64
CA ARG A 237 -15.25 -12.13 -25.16
C ARG A 237 -15.93 -12.13 -26.52
N SER A 238 -16.71 -11.11 -26.85
CA SER A 238 -17.39 -10.95 -28.12
C SER A 238 -16.58 -10.19 -29.17
N MET A 239 -15.39 -9.70 -28.85
CA MET A 239 -14.47 -9.14 -29.83
C MET A 239 -14.01 -10.29 -30.73
N GLU A 240 -14.69 -10.47 -31.86
CA GLU A 240 -14.09 -11.23 -32.96
C GLU A 240 -12.74 -10.58 -33.30
N PRO A 241 -11.70 -11.39 -33.57
CA PRO A 241 -10.41 -10.86 -33.98
C PRO A 241 -10.61 -10.10 -35.31
N THR A 242 -10.92 -8.81 -35.21
CA THR A 242 -10.91 -7.92 -36.37
C THR A 242 -9.48 -7.97 -36.91
N PRO A 243 -9.27 -8.30 -38.18
CA PRO A 243 -7.93 -8.24 -38.77
C PRO A 243 -7.32 -6.87 -38.48
N LEU A 244 -6.21 -6.85 -37.75
CA LEU A 244 -5.50 -5.60 -37.46
C LEU A 244 -5.19 -4.91 -38.79
N PRO A 245 -5.56 -3.64 -38.99
CA PRO A 245 -5.19 -2.92 -40.18
C PRO A 245 -3.66 -2.95 -40.36
N ALA A 246 -3.20 -2.88 -41.60
CA ALA A 246 -1.77 -2.93 -41.91
C ALA A 246 -0.94 -1.89 -41.12
N SER A 247 -1.57 -0.77 -40.76
CA SER A 247 -1.02 0.28 -39.89
C SER A 247 -0.73 -0.20 -38.45
N ALA A 248 -1.43 -1.24 -37.94
CA ALA A 248 -1.19 -1.80 -36.60
C ALA A 248 0.03 -2.75 -36.55
N ARG A 249 0.65 -3.05 -37.72
CA ARG A 249 1.90 -3.81 -37.83
C ARG A 249 3.11 -2.87 -37.97
N ARG A 250 3.01 -1.68 -37.45
CA ARG A 250 4.10 -0.71 -37.54
C ARG A 250 5.29 -1.19 -36.73
N LEU A 251 6.37 -1.53 -37.44
CA LEU A 251 7.68 -1.74 -36.85
C LEU A 251 8.37 -0.38 -36.78
N TYR A 252 8.77 0.04 -35.58
CA TYR A 252 9.62 1.22 -35.45
C TYR A 252 11.02 0.88 -35.97
N ALA A 253 11.43 1.55 -37.03
CA ALA A 253 12.82 1.50 -37.46
C ALA A 253 13.71 2.18 -36.42
N ARG A 254 14.98 1.76 -36.33
CA ARG A 254 15.98 2.34 -35.38
C ARG A 254 16.08 3.85 -35.41
N GLU A 255 15.71 4.47 -36.55
CA GLU A 255 15.76 5.93 -36.79
C GLU A 255 14.45 6.66 -36.45
N GLU A 256 13.34 5.94 -36.29
CA GLU A 256 12.07 6.53 -35.88
C GLU A 256 12.08 6.70 -34.34
N ARG A 257 12.27 7.95 -33.90
CA ARG A 257 12.22 8.28 -32.48
C ARG A 257 10.76 8.45 -32.05
N GLY A 258 10.35 7.76 -30.99
CA GLY A 258 9.04 7.92 -30.40
C GLY A 258 8.78 9.34 -29.89
N GLU A 259 7.55 9.63 -29.54
CA GLU A 259 7.14 10.92 -28.97
C GLU A 259 7.76 11.13 -27.57
N THR A 260 8.36 12.32 -27.37
CA THR A 260 8.92 12.66 -26.05
C THR A 260 7.79 12.93 -25.08
N VAL A 261 7.77 12.20 -23.97
CA VAL A 261 6.79 12.42 -22.90
C VAL A 261 7.26 13.59 -22.04
N PRO A 262 6.49 14.68 -21.91
CA PRO A 262 6.88 15.77 -21.04
C PRO A 262 6.97 15.30 -19.60
N PRO A 263 7.95 15.81 -18.82
CA PRO A 263 8.03 15.51 -17.39
C PRO A 263 6.74 15.95 -16.68
N ARG A 264 6.27 15.16 -15.72
CA ARG A 264 5.14 15.56 -14.87
C ARG A 264 5.53 16.83 -14.10
N SER A 265 4.62 17.81 -14.06
CA SER A 265 4.86 19.17 -13.52
C SER A 265 5.17 19.24 -12.03
N ASP A 266 5.05 18.14 -11.30
CA ASP A 266 5.19 17.99 -9.85
C ASP A 266 6.51 17.34 -9.40
N ALA A 267 7.46 17.09 -10.30
CA ALA A 267 8.73 16.45 -9.98
C ALA A 267 9.93 17.38 -10.23
N PRO A 268 10.43 18.07 -9.20
CA PRO A 268 11.46 19.11 -9.37
C PRO A 268 12.87 18.64 -9.78
N LEU A 269 13.13 17.33 -9.88
CA LEU A 269 14.48 16.79 -10.15
C LEU A 269 14.60 15.88 -11.39
N GLN A 270 13.58 15.80 -12.23
CA GLN A 270 13.58 14.93 -13.41
C GLN A 270 14.02 15.59 -14.74
N LEU A 271 14.60 16.77 -14.71
CA LEU A 271 15.04 17.51 -15.91
C LEU A 271 16.09 16.79 -16.76
N ALA A 272 16.72 15.74 -16.27
CA ALA A 272 17.76 15.01 -16.96
C ALA A 272 17.31 13.63 -17.53
N ILE A 273 16.11 13.15 -17.17
CA ILE A 273 15.63 11.83 -17.59
C ILE A 273 14.71 12.00 -18.80
N GLU A 274 15.12 11.43 -19.93
CA GLU A 274 14.33 11.47 -21.14
C GLU A 274 13.48 10.21 -21.28
N GLN A 275 12.16 10.38 -21.44
CA GLN A 275 11.23 9.30 -21.74
C GLN A 275 10.69 9.47 -23.16
N ARG A 276 10.74 8.39 -23.94
CA ARG A 276 10.20 8.35 -25.29
C ARG A 276 9.18 7.22 -25.41
N ARG A 277 7.92 7.57 -25.70
CA ARG A 277 6.84 6.61 -25.87
C ARG A 277 6.69 6.22 -27.34
N MET A 278 6.57 4.92 -27.59
CA MET A 278 6.26 4.39 -28.91
C MET A 278 4.75 4.22 -29.05
N ASN A 279 4.14 5.01 -29.92
CA ASN A 279 2.70 4.92 -30.20
C ASN A 279 2.45 3.99 -31.39
N PHE A 280 1.84 2.83 -31.09
CA PHE A 280 1.47 1.87 -32.15
C PHE A 280 0.02 2.07 -32.60
N ASP A 281 -0.94 2.25 -31.71
CA ASP A 281 -2.35 2.56 -31.99
C ASP A 281 -3.07 3.01 -30.70
N ALA A 282 -4.18 3.75 -30.83
CA ALA A 282 -5.02 4.21 -29.72
C ALA A 282 -5.70 3.08 -28.91
N ARG A 283 -5.78 1.86 -29.44
CA ARG A 283 -6.39 0.68 -28.81
C ARG A 283 -5.39 -0.23 -28.11
N GLN A 284 -4.19 0.20 -27.97
CA GLN A 284 -3.08 -0.57 -27.45
C GLN A 284 -3.21 -0.77 -25.91
N ALA A 285 -3.19 -2.03 -25.47
CA ALA A 285 -3.22 -2.38 -24.06
C ALA A 285 -1.86 -2.12 -23.38
N LEU A 286 -0.76 -2.30 -24.13
CA LEU A 286 0.59 -2.13 -23.64
C LEU A 286 1.15 -0.77 -24.05
N ASP A 287 1.83 -0.13 -23.13
CA ASP A 287 2.73 0.98 -23.39
C ASP A 287 4.15 0.46 -23.55
N VAL A 288 4.85 1.00 -24.54
CA VAL A 288 6.27 0.72 -24.76
C VAL A 288 6.99 2.07 -24.80
N LEU A 289 7.97 2.22 -23.92
CA LEU A 289 8.75 3.44 -23.85
C LEU A 289 10.24 3.14 -23.61
N THR A 290 11.10 4.05 -23.98
CA THR A 290 12.49 4.03 -23.54
C THR A 290 12.70 5.07 -22.46
N LEU A 291 13.54 4.71 -21.49
CA LEU A 291 13.97 5.55 -20.39
C LEU A 291 15.48 5.73 -20.49
N ASP A 292 15.93 6.95 -20.71
CA ASP A 292 17.34 7.31 -20.78
C ASP A 292 17.74 8.06 -19.50
N LEU A 293 18.58 7.41 -18.66
CA LEU A 293 19.11 7.99 -17.42
C LEU A 293 20.56 8.37 -17.60
N PRO A 294 20.92 9.65 -17.54
CA PRO A 294 22.32 10.08 -17.49
C PRO A 294 23.08 9.44 -16.32
N PRO A 295 24.42 9.32 -16.41
CA PRO A 295 25.24 8.83 -15.31
C PRO A 295 24.97 9.56 -14.00
N GLY A 296 24.85 8.81 -12.89
CA GLY A 296 24.59 9.35 -11.57
C GLY A 296 23.16 9.83 -11.30
N THR A 297 22.22 9.62 -12.23
CA THR A 297 20.80 9.95 -12.03
C THR A 297 19.97 8.73 -11.67
N SER A 298 18.82 8.97 -11.05
CA SER A 298 17.87 7.92 -10.67
C SER A 298 16.44 8.39 -10.89
N THR A 299 15.52 7.44 -11.13
CA THR A 299 14.09 7.71 -11.00
C THR A 299 13.74 7.98 -9.55
N HIS A 300 12.58 8.62 -9.30
CA HIS A 300 12.04 8.64 -7.94
C HIS A 300 11.74 7.21 -7.50
N ARG A 301 11.83 6.97 -6.20
CA ARG A 301 11.30 5.76 -5.61
C ARG A 301 9.77 5.86 -5.64
N HIS A 302 9.11 5.01 -6.42
CA HIS A 302 7.68 5.09 -6.68
C HIS A 302 7.08 3.72 -6.94
N ARG A 303 5.77 3.66 -6.96
CA ARG A 303 4.97 2.48 -7.30
C ARG A 303 3.80 2.87 -8.18
N HIS A 304 3.22 1.90 -8.86
CA HIS A 304 2.07 2.11 -9.74
C HIS A 304 1.20 0.85 -9.86
N ALA A 305 -0.05 1.03 -10.28
CA ALA A 305 -1.07 -0.03 -10.41
C ALA A 305 -0.81 -1.01 -11.57
N HIS A 306 0.12 -0.72 -12.42
CA HIS A 306 0.42 -1.52 -13.61
C HIS A 306 1.72 -2.32 -13.45
N GLU A 307 1.84 -3.41 -14.20
CA GLU A 307 3.07 -4.19 -14.29
C GLU A 307 4.04 -3.55 -15.27
N SER A 308 5.34 -3.77 -15.03
CA SER A 308 6.37 -3.31 -15.97
C SER A 308 7.47 -4.34 -16.14
N VAL A 309 7.92 -4.50 -17.37
CA VAL A 309 9.14 -5.23 -17.72
C VAL A 309 10.17 -4.19 -18.13
N LEU A 310 11.28 -4.16 -17.45
CA LEU A 310 12.42 -3.28 -17.71
C LEU A 310 13.53 -4.10 -18.36
N HIS A 311 13.86 -3.81 -19.60
CA HIS A 311 14.97 -4.47 -20.31
C HIS A 311 16.08 -3.46 -20.59
N VAL A 312 17.27 -3.73 -20.08
CA VAL A 312 18.43 -2.84 -20.24
C VAL A 312 19.00 -2.97 -21.66
N LEU A 313 18.92 -1.90 -22.42
CA LEU A 313 19.43 -1.84 -23.78
C LEU A 313 20.92 -1.46 -23.84
N GLU A 314 21.32 -0.48 -23.00
CA GLU A 314 22.69 0.07 -23.00
C GLU A 314 23.02 0.56 -21.57
N GLY A 315 24.32 0.58 -21.25
CA GLY A 315 24.83 1.10 -19.98
C GLY A 315 24.75 0.11 -18.83
N SER A 316 24.94 0.60 -17.62
CA SER A 316 24.88 -0.18 -16.39
C SER A 316 24.32 0.65 -15.24
N GLY A 317 23.68 -0.02 -14.30
CA GLY A 317 23.03 0.63 -13.19
C GLY A 317 22.61 -0.33 -12.08
N SER A 318 21.67 0.10 -11.26
CA SER A 318 20.99 -0.75 -10.31
C SER A 318 19.48 -0.54 -10.40
N ILE A 319 18.72 -1.62 -10.22
CA ILE A 319 17.26 -1.56 -10.12
C ILE A 319 16.88 -2.17 -8.77
N ALA A 320 16.18 -1.38 -7.96
CA ALA A 320 15.57 -1.82 -6.72
C ALA A 320 14.08 -2.12 -6.96
N VAL A 321 13.60 -3.27 -6.46
CA VAL A 321 12.19 -3.67 -6.48
C VAL A 321 11.87 -4.24 -5.09
N GLY A 322 10.99 -3.58 -4.35
CA GLY A 322 10.75 -3.88 -2.94
C GLY A 322 12.03 -3.77 -2.12
N ASP A 323 12.32 -4.84 -1.39
CA ASP A 323 13.52 -4.95 -0.55
C ASP A 323 14.76 -5.47 -1.31
N GLN A 324 14.61 -5.81 -2.59
CA GLN A 324 15.70 -6.34 -3.40
C GLN A 324 16.32 -5.25 -4.26
N SER A 325 17.64 -5.20 -4.31
CA SER A 325 18.38 -4.35 -5.24
C SER A 325 19.39 -5.19 -6.00
N MET A 326 19.40 -5.03 -7.32
CA MET A 326 20.29 -5.76 -8.20
C MET A 326 21.07 -4.82 -9.11
N SER A 327 22.34 -5.12 -9.34
CA SER A 327 23.12 -4.48 -10.40
C SER A 327 22.67 -5.02 -11.76
N VAL A 328 22.50 -4.12 -12.72
CA VAL A 328 22.05 -4.46 -14.07
C VAL A 328 22.97 -3.88 -15.14
N SER A 329 23.03 -4.56 -16.27
CA SER A 329 23.81 -4.21 -17.46
C SER A 329 23.02 -4.54 -18.73
N ALA A 330 23.51 -4.11 -19.88
CA ALA A 330 22.87 -4.41 -21.17
C ALA A 330 22.57 -5.90 -21.36
N GLY A 331 21.32 -6.21 -21.70
CA GLY A 331 20.78 -7.57 -21.84
C GLY A 331 19.99 -8.06 -20.62
N ASP A 332 20.13 -7.43 -19.46
CA ASP A 332 19.39 -7.82 -18.26
C ASP A 332 17.92 -7.38 -18.36
N THR A 333 17.05 -8.17 -17.72
CA THR A 333 15.61 -7.91 -17.69
C THR A 333 15.10 -8.02 -16.26
N VAL A 334 14.35 -7.02 -15.83
CA VAL A 334 13.76 -6.95 -14.49
C VAL A 334 12.25 -6.82 -14.62
N PHE A 335 11.51 -7.62 -13.86
CA PHE A 335 10.07 -7.52 -13.74
C PHE A 335 9.72 -6.69 -12.50
N VAL A 336 8.83 -5.72 -12.67
CA VAL A 336 8.27 -4.90 -11.59
C VAL A 336 6.79 -5.26 -11.43
N PRO A 337 6.43 -5.95 -10.36
CA PRO A 337 5.03 -6.26 -10.06
C PRO A 337 4.21 -4.99 -9.82
N ARG A 338 2.89 -5.12 -9.91
CA ARG A 338 1.94 -4.07 -9.52
C ARG A 338 2.17 -3.69 -8.07
N TRP A 339 2.15 -2.39 -7.80
CA TRP A 339 2.25 -1.81 -6.45
C TRP A 339 3.59 -2.04 -5.75
N GLU A 340 4.56 -2.68 -6.40
CA GLU A 340 5.88 -2.84 -5.80
C GLU A 340 6.69 -1.57 -5.95
N VAL A 341 7.21 -1.07 -4.81
CA VAL A 341 8.04 0.14 -4.79
C VAL A 341 9.34 -0.15 -5.53
N HIS A 342 9.67 0.69 -6.50
CA HIS A 342 10.87 0.47 -7.31
C HIS A 342 11.58 1.77 -7.66
N GLN A 343 12.86 1.60 -8.01
CA GLN A 343 13.73 2.70 -8.42
C GLN A 343 14.80 2.17 -9.39
N THR A 344 15.08 2.93 -10.42
CA THR A 344 16.16 2.66 -11.38
C THR A 344 17.23 3.72 -11.23
N CYS A 345 18.49 3.32 -11.04
CA CYS A 345 19.65 4.20 -10.88
C CYS A 345 20.69 3.93 -11.97
N SER A 346 21.17 4.95 -12.63
CA SER A 346 22.33 4.87 -13.53
C SER A 346 23.62 5.01 -12.72
N THR A 347 24.38 3.93 -12.60
CA THR A 347 25.65 3.92 -11.81
C THR A 347 26.89 3.80 -12.68
N GLY A 348 26.69 3.57 -14.00
CA GLY A 348 27.80 3.48 -14.97
C GLY A 348 28.33 4.85 -15.40
N ILE A 349 29.39 4.83 -16.20
CA ILE A 349 29.98 6.03 -16.81
C ILE A 349 29.26 6.46 -18.09
N GLN A 350 28.43 5.59 -18.64
CA GLN A 350 27.56 5.86 -19.79
C GLN A 350 26.09 5.91 -19.33
N PRO A 351 25.21 6.61 -20.06
CA PRO A 351 23.79 6.60 -19.76
C PRO A 351 23.22 5.20 -19.72
N LEU A 352 22.35 4.94 -18.74
CA LEU A 352 21.57 3.72 -18.66
C LEU A 352 20.31 3.89 -19.52
N ARG A 353 20.18 3.10 -20.57
CA ARG A 353 18.99 3.06 -21.44
C ARG A 353 18.20 1.81 -21.18
N VAL A 354 16.94 1.98 -20.84
CA VAL A 354 16.02 0.89 -20.49
C VAL A 354 14.80 0.94 -21.40
N LEU A 355 14.44 -0.19 -22.00
CA LEU A 355 13.15 -0.42 -22.62
C LEU A 355 12.16 -0.79 -21.52
N VAL A 356 11.07 -0.07 -21.42
CA VAL A 356 9.98 -0.35 -20.49
C VAL A 356 8.76 -0.78 -21.29
N VAL A 357 8.24 -1.97 -20.96
CA VAL A 357 6.97 -2.47 -21.47
C VAL A 357 6.02 -2.58 -20.28
N THR A 358 4.86 -1.93 -20.38
CA THR A 358 3.92 -1.84 -19.27
C THR A 358 2.47 -1.88 -19.74
N ASP A 359 1.56 -2.37 -18.91
CA ASP A 359 0.11 -2.35 -19.18
C ASP A 359 -0.57 -1.08 -18.65
N SER A 360 0.18 0.02 -18.52
CA SER A 360 -0.31 1.30 -17.97
C SER A 360 -1.54 1.84 -18.70
N ARG A 361 -1.64 1.68 -20.03
CA ARG A 361 -2.79 2.10 -20.81
C ARG A 361 -4.04 1.28 -20.53
N LEU A 362 -3.88 -0.03 -20.33
CA LEU A 362 -4.99 -0.89 -19.93
C LEU A 362 -5.52 -0.45 -18.57
N CYS A 363 -4.63 -0.21 -17.62
CA CYS A 363 -5.01 0.30 -16.29
C CYS A 363 -5.68 1.69 -16.39
N ALA A 364 -5.13 2.61 -17.19
CA ALA A 364 -5.71 3.93 -17.37
C ALA A 364 -7.06 3.90 -18.09
N SER A 365 -7.24 3.04 -19.10
CA SER A 365 -8.52 2.91 -19.82
C SER A 365 -9.61 2.29 -18.96
N ILE A 366 -9.24 1.40 -18.04
CA ILE A 366 -10.16 0.80 -17.05
C ILE A 366 -10.58 1.86 -16.00
N LEU A 367 -9.67 2.80 -15.67
CA LEU A 367 -9.92 3.88 -14.70
C LEU A 367 -10.65 5.09 -15.31
N ALA A 368 -10.69 5.22 -16.65
CA ALA A 368 -11.27 6.35 -17.37
C ALA A 368 -12.68 6.08 -17.90
N THR A 369 -13.24 4.91 -17.74
CA THR A 369 -14.64 4.61 -18.07
C THR A 369 -15.52 4.96 -16.88
N ASP A 370 -16.08 6.19 -16.93
CA ASP A 370 -17.24 6.62 -16.15
C ASP A 370 -18.49 5.80 -16.55
#